data_9069c736c7c66d70ac68fb44da5bba12
#
_entry.id   9069c736c7c66d70ac68fb44da5bba12
#
_cell.length_a   1.000
_cell.length_b   1.000
_cell.length_c   1.000
_cell.angle_alpha   90.00
_cell.angle_beta   90.00
_cell.angle_gamma   90.00
#
_symmetry.space_group_name_H-M   'P 1'
#
loop_
_entity.id
_entity.type
_entity.pdbx_description
1 polymer ?
#
loop_
_entity_poly.entity_id
_entity_poly.type
_entity_poly.pdbx_seq_one_letter_code
_entity_poly.pdbx_strand_id
1 'polypeptide(L)'
;MATQRLKGLWIPADILLDEKLTRDEAKGRYVHNERKTRGHTNKNINPERTHLNYYFKKNELSYIKEFDKLRKEKDLKGHIKSNSIIMCEMLFTSDKEFFDNIGDKETKRYFEESYKFVCNYKNLREGNILSAVVHLDEGVPHMHLIFTPVVHTKDKEGNDIDKVCSRDVWKGRDS
;
A
#
# COMPACT_ATOMS: atom_id res chain seq x y z
N MET A 1 -20.44 3.71 11.68
CA MET A 1 -19.44 3.48 10.61
C MET A 1 -19.59 4.58 9.57
N ALA A 2 -18.52 5.31 9.28
CA ALA A 2 -18.55 6.34 8.26
C ALA A 2 -18.34 5.67 6.88
N THR A 3 -19.31 5.77 6.00
CA THR A 3 -19.23 5.25 4.63
C THR A 3 -18.94 6.40 3.68
N GLN A 4 -17.91 6.28 2.83
CA GLN A 4 -17.65 7.22 1.75
C GLN A 4 -18.19 6.67 0.43
N ARG A 5 -18.84 7.52 -0.36
CA ARG A 5 -19.37 7.16 -1.67
C ARG A 5 -18.34 7.48 -2.76
N LEU A 6 -17.67 6.46 -3.29
CA LEU A 6 -16.85 6.58 -4.49
C LEU A 6 -17.64 6.10 -5.72
N LYS A 7 -18.01 7.04 -6.63
CA LYS A 7 -18.66 6.77 -7.92
C LYS A 7 -19.83 5.77 -7.87
N GLY A 8 -20.69 5.89 -6.83
CA GLY A 8 -21.87 5.02 -6.70
C GLY A 8 -21.64 3.72 -5.93
N LEU A 9 -20.43 3.42 -5.52
CA LEU A 9 -20.11 2.32 -4.62
C LEU A 9 -20.01 2.86 -3.18
N TRP A 10 -20.71 2.23 -2.25
CA TRP A 10 -20.51 2.50 -0.83
C TRP A 10 -19.25 1.75 -0.41
N ILE A 11 -18.15 2.47 -0.19
CA ILE A 11 -16.97 1.89 0.43
C ILE A 11 -17.12 2.11 1.93
N PRO A 12 -17.15 1.06 2.74
CA PRO A 12 -16.96 1.22 4.17
C PRO A 12 -15.63 1.95 4.37
N ALA A 13 -15.62 3.03 5.14
CA ALA A 13 -14.42 3.86 5.33
C ALA A 13 -13.40 3.20 6.28
N ASP A 14 -13.22 1.91 6.18
CA ASP A 14 -12.21 1.17 6.91
C ASP A 14 -10.96 1.01 6.03
N ILE A 15 -10.31 2.15 5.74
CA ILE A 15 -8.87 2.10 5.47
C ILE A 15 -8.25 1.77 6.81
N LEU A 16 -8.13 0.48 7.08
CA LEU A 16 -7.49 -0.04 8.26
C LEU A 16 -5.98 0.03 8.04
N LEU A 17 -5.33 0.91 8.78
CA LEU A 17 -3.92 0.98 9.04
C LEU A 17 -3.03 1.58 7.93
N ASP A 18 -2.58 2.78 8.22
CA ASP A 18 -1.31 3.33 7.72
C ASP A 18 -0.19 2.81 8.63
N GLU A 19 0.42 1.68 8.28
CA GLU A 19 1.62 1.20 8.95
C GLU A 19 2.86 1.84 8.33
N LYS A 20 3.71 2.38 9.20
CA LYS A 20 4.99 2.99 8.82
C LYS A 20 6.08 1.96 8.92
N LEU A 21 6.83 1.78 7.84
CA LEU A 21 7.81 0.71 7.72
C LEU A 21 9.24 1.26 7.61
N THR A 22 10.09 0.80 8.52
CA THR A 22 11.55 0.87 8.39
C THR A 22 12.04 -0.16 7.35
N ARG A 23 13.35 -0.17 7.05
CA ARG A 23 13.92 -1.18 6.14
C ARG A 23 13.72 -2.62 6.62
N ASP A 24 13.81 -2.87 7.91
CA ASP A 24 13.69 -4.23 8.43
C ASP A 24 12.24 -4.70 8.47
N GLU A 25 11.31 -3.83 8.86
CA GLU A 25 9.87 -4.12 8.79
C GLU A 25 9.41 -4.36 7.35
N ALA A 26 9.90 -3.58 6.38
CA ALA A 26 9.59 -3.75 4.96
C ALA A 26 10.06 -5.10 4.39
N LYS A 27 11.16 -5.68 4.90
CA LYS A 27 11.58 -7.05 4.53
C LYS A 27 10.55 -8.09 4.98
N GLY A 28 10.07 -7.99 6.22
CA GLY A 28 9.03 -8.89 6.74
C GLY A 28 7.74 -8.78 5.94
N ARG A 29 7.31 -7.55 5.63
CA ARG A 29 6.12 -7.31 4.79
C ARG A 29 6.27 -7.89 3.39
N TYR A 30 7.43 -7.72 2.75
CA TYR A 30 7.69 -8.33 1.45
C TYR A 30 7.51 -9.84 1.46
N VAL A 31 8.07 -10.52 2.48
CA VAL A 31 7.95 -11.97 2.61
C VAL A 31 6.49 -12.41 2.78
N HIS A 32 5.72 -11.69 3.62
CA HIS A 32 4.31 -11.98 3.84
C HIS A 32 3.44 -11.67 2.61
N ASN A 33 3.51 -10.43 2.12
CA ASN A 33 2.61 -9.96 1.07
C ASN A 33 2.83 -10.70 -0.25
N GLU A 34 4.10 -10.99 -0.57
CA GLU A 34 4.48 -11.65 -1.83
C GLU A 34 4.58 -13.19 -1.71
N ARG A 35 4.14 -13.76 -0.57
CA ARG A 35 4.14 -15.21 -0.32
C ARG A 35 5.51 -15.87 -0.63
N LYS A 36 6.62 -15.24 -0.16
CA LYS A 36 7.99 -15.70 -0.49
C LYS A 36 8.48 -16.90 0.33
N THR A 37 7.75 -17.32 1.36
CA THR A 37 8.07 -18.52 2.15
C THR A 37 7.06 -19.63 1.90
N ARG A 38 7.52 -20.88 1.87
CA ARG A 38 6.64 -22.06 1.73
C ARG A 38 5.98 -22.47 3.05
N GLY A 39 6.51 -22.06 4.19
CA GLY A 39 5.96 -22.31 5.52
C GLY A 39 5.47 -21.02 6.15
N HIS A 40 4.21 -20.66 5.96
CA HIS A 40 3.62 -19.51 6.61
C HIS A 40 3.40 -19.80 8.09
N THR A 41 3.89 -18.92 8.96
CA THR A 41 3.58 -18.95 10.39
C THR A 41 2.12 -18.58 10.64
N ASN A 42 1.49 -17.84 9.73
CA ASN A 42 0.07 -17.53 9.77
C ASN A 42 -0.76 -18.74 9.30
N LYS A 43 -1.40 -19.39 10.27
CA LYS A 43 -2.26 -20.57 10.04
C LYS A 43 -3.54 -20.27 9.25
N ASN A 44 -3.87 -18.98 9.07
CA ASN A 44 -5.06 -18.56 8.32
C ASN A 44 -4.83 -18.57 6.81
N ILE A 45 -3.58 -18.70 6.35
CA ILE A 45 -3.27 -18.79 4.93
C ILE A 45 -3.58 -20.19 4.43
N ASN A 46 -4.44 -20.30 3.43
CA ASN A 46 -4.71 -21.52 2.70
C ASN A 46 -3.85 -21.60 1.43
N PRO A 47 -2.77 -22.41 1.41
CA PRO A 47 -1.84 -22.47 0.26
C PRO A 47 -2.52 -22.91 -1.04
N GLU A 48 -3.59 -23.70 -0.98
CA GLU A 48 -4.34 -24.14 -2.16
C GLU A 48 -5.06 -23.00 -2.86
N ARG A 49 -5.34 -21.89 -2.16
CA ARG A 49 -6.00 -20.71 -2.67
C ARG A 49 -5.04 -19.59 -3.08
N THR A 50 -3.73 -19.71 -2.79
CA THR A 50 -2.74 -18.66 -3.09
C THR A 50 -2.70 -18.28 -4.58
N HIS A 51 -3.03 -19.20 -5.47
CA HIS A 51 -3.13 -18.92 -6.91
C HIS A 51 -4.28 -17.97 -7.29
N LEU A 52 -5.24 -17.71 -6.39
CA LEU A 52 -6.34 -16.77 -6.57
C LEU A 52 -5.92 -15.33 -6.24
N ASN A 53 -4.80 -15.13 -5.54
CA ASN A 53 -4.28 -13.82 -5.25
C ASN A 53 -3.92 -13.09 -6.55
N TYR A 54 -4.17 -11.78 -6.61
CA TYR A 54 -3.91 -11.00 -7.80
C TYR A 54 -3.34 -9.61 -7.48
N TYR A 55 -2.79 -8.96 -8.49
CA TYR A 55 -2.10 -7.69 -8.36
C TYR A 55 -2.75 -6.61 -9.21
N PHE A 56 -2.86 -5.40 -8.65
CA PHE A 56 -3.04 -4.17 -9.43
C PHE A 56 -1.69 -3.58 -9.81
N LYS A 57 -0.70 -3.72 -8.93
CA LYS A 57 0.69 -3.41 -9.24
C LYS A 57 1.59 -4.48 -8.65
N LYS A 58 2.35 -5.14 -9.50
CA LYS A 58 3.32 -6.16 -9.11
C LYS A 58 4.72 -5.56 -9.10
N ASN A 59 5.45 -5.79 -8.02
CA ASN A 59 6.87 -5.46 -7.93
C ASN A 59 7.71 -6.51 -8.68
N GLU A 60 8.77 -6.07 -9.34
CA GLU A 60 9.74 -6.97 -10.00
C GLU A 60 10.85 -7.38 -9.05
N LEU A 61 11.19 -6.50 -8.12
CA LEU A 61 12.26 -6.67 -7.14
C LEU A 61 11.67 -6.74 -5.72
N SER A 62 12.53 -6.99 -4.71
CA SER A 62 12.09 -6.83 -3.32
C SER A 62 11.75 -5.36 -3.02
N TYR A 63 10.88 -5.12 -2.04
CA TYR A 63 10.46 -3.75 -1.67
C TYR A 63 11.64 -2.83 -1.41
N ILE A 64 12.70 -3.34 -0.77
CA ILE A 64 13.91 -2.55 -0.51
C ILE A 64 14.62 -2.15 -1.82
N LYS A 65 14.74 -3.08 -2.76
CA LYS A 65 15.37 -2.79 -4.06
C LYS A 65 14.52 -1.86 -4.92
N GLU A 66 13.19 -2.00 -4.88
CA GLU A 66 12.27 -1.06 -5.54
C GLU A 66 12.39 0.35 -4.94
N PHE A 67 12.48 0.45 -3.61
CA PHE A 67 12.70 1.73 -2.94
C PHE A 67 14.06 2.36 -3.34
N ASP A 68 15.14 1.58 -3.33
CA ASP A 68 16.47 2.09 -3.67
C ASP A 68 16.52 2.55 -5.13
N LYS A 69 15.84 1.83 -6.05
CA LYS A 69 15.65 2.22 -7.45
C LYS A 69 14.86 3.53 -7.56
N LEU A 70 13.69 3.60 -6.93
CA LEU A 70 12.83 4.80 -6.93
C LEU A 70 13.57 6.02 -6.37
N ARG A 71 14.31 5.84 -5.27
CA ARG A 71 15.11 6.90 -4.66
C ARG A 71 16.13 7.47 -5.62
N LYS A 72 16.81 6.61 -6.39
CA LYS A 72 17.80 7.02 -7.39
C LYS A 72 17.14 7.70 -8.58
N GLU A 73 16.08 7.12 -9.13
CA GLU A 73 15.38 7.65 -10.31
C GLU A 73 14.74 9.01 -10.07
N LYS A 74 14.18 9.23 -8.88
CA LYS A 74 13.54 10.49 -8.48
C LYS A 74 14.49 11.46 -7.76
N ASP A 75 15.76 11.10 -7.61
CA ASP A 75 16.76 11.90 -6.88
C ASP A 75 16.26 12.34 -5.49
N LEU A 76 15.62 11.40 -4.75
CA LEU A 76 15.03 11.72 -3.45
C LEU A 76 16.09 12.15 -2.45
N LYS A 77 15.97 13.39 -1.98
CA LYS A 77 16.92 14.02 -1.07
C LYS A 77 16.74 13.58 0.39
N GLY A 78 17.71 13.88 1.20
CA GLY A 78 17.72 13.63 2.63
C GLY A 78 18.48 12.37 3.05
N HIS A 79 18.95 12.40 4.30
CA HIS A 79 19.66 11.28 4.89
C HIS A 79 18.67 10.25 5.44
N ILE A 80 18.85 8.99 5.03
CA ILE A 80 18.03 7.87 5.49
C ILE A 80 18.86 7.04 6.48
N LYS A 81 18.44 7.08 7.75
CA LYS A 81 19.02 6.28 8.84
C LYS A 81 18.40 4.88 8.85
N SER A 82 18.98 3.95 9.62
CA SER A 82 18.45 2.59 9.78
C SER A 82 17.00 2.55 10.31
N ASN A 83 16.65 3.48 11.19
CA ASN A 83 15.30 3.62 11.76
C ASN A 83 14.39 4.61 11.01
N SER A 84 14.80 5.10 9.85
CA SER A 84 13.94 5.97 9.04
C SER A 84 12.78 5.19 8.45
N ILE A 85 11.59 5.81 8.48
CA ILE A 85 10.44 5.30 7.75
C ILE A 85 10.66 5.56 6.26
N ILE A 86 10.68 4.49 5.47
CA ILE A 86 10.93 4.56 4.03
C ILE A 86 9.72 4.15 3.20
N MET A 87 8.80 3.42 3.80
CA MET A 87 7.56 2.96 3.17
C MET A 87 6.39 3.10 4.13
N CYS A 88 5.22 3.09 3.58
CA CYS A 88 3.97 2.92 4.32
C CYS A 88 3.16 1.80 3.67
N GLU A 89 2.37 1.11 4.48
CA GLU A 89 1.40 0.12 4.04
C GLU A 89 0.00 0.62 4.32
N MET A 90 -0.88 0.52 3.32
CA MET A 90 -2.32 0.69 3.48
C MET A 90 -2.99 -0.67 3.32
N LEU A 91 -3.85 -1.01 4.25
CA LEU A 91 -4.69 -2.21 4.19
C LEU A 91 -6.13 -1.82 3.84
N PHE A 92 -6.64 -2.36 2.74
CA PHE A 92 -8.04 -2.21 2.33
C PHE A 92 -8.76 -3.53 2.56
N THR A 93 -9.82 -3.50 3.33
CA THR A 93 -10.67 -4.67 3.61
C THR A 93 -12.04 -4.23 4.07
N SER A 94 -12.91 -5.18 4.34
CA SER A 94 -14.17 -5.02 5.06
C SER A 94 -14.44 -6.31 5.84
N ASP A 95 -15.61 -6.44 6.47
CA ASP A 95 -15.98 -7.71 7.09
C ASP A 95 -16.37 -8.78 6.04
N LYS A 96 -16.42 -10.02 6.50
CA LYS A 96 -16.74 -11.16 5.63
C LYS A 96 -18.15 -11.04 5.05
N GLU A 97 -19.11 -10.60 5.84
CA GLU A 97 -20.51 -10.46 5.43
C GLU A 97 -20.65 -9.47 4.27
N PHE A 98 -19.91 -8.36 4.29
CA PHE A 98 -19.88 -7.41 3.19
C PHE A 98 -19.44 -8.06 1.88
N PHE A 99 -18.32 -8.81 1.88
CA PHE A 99 -17.83 -9.46 0.67
C PHE A 99 -18.73 -10.60 0.20
N ASP A 100 -19.30 -11.37 1.11
CA ASP A 100 -20.28 -12.43 0.79
C ASP A 100 -21.52 -11.83 0.12
N ASN A 101 -21.98 -10.66 0.58
CA ASN A 101 -23.18 -9.98 0.04
C ASN A 101 -22.96 -9.37 -1.35
N ILE A 102 -21.76 -8.79 -1.62
CA ILE A 102 -21.51 -8.16 -2.93
C ILE A 102 -21.03 -9.15 -3.99
N GLY A 103 -20.46 -10.30 -3.60
CA GLY A 103 -19.96 -11.34 -4.48
C GLY A 103 -18.63 -10.99 -5.15
N ASP A 104 -18.04 -11.96 -5.86
CA ASP A 104 -16.67 -11.89 -6.38
C ASP A 104 -16.43 -10.73 -7.36
N LYS A 105 -17.38 -10.47 -8.25
CA LYS A 105 -17.26 -9.40 -9.25
C LYS A 105 -17.16 -8.01 -8.60
N GLU A 106 -18.04 -7.73 -7.67
CA GLU A 106 -18.05 -6.43 -6.99
C GLU A 106 -16.92 -6.34 -5.95
N THR A 107 -16.49 -7.46 -5.36
CA THR A 107 -15.27 -7.53 -4.53
C THR A 107 -14.04 -7.09 -5.34
N LYS A 108 -13.87 -7.60 -6.56
CA LYS A 108 -12.78 -7.16 -7.45
C LYS A 108 -12.88 -5.68 -7.79
N ARG A 109 -14.09 -5.19 -8.07
CA ARG A 109 -14.33 -3.77 -8.34
C ARG A 109 -14.03 -2.89 -7.12
N TYR A 110 -14.38 -3.34 -5.91
CA TYR A 110 -14.06 -2.66 -4.66
C TYR A 110 -12.55 -2.39 -4.54
N PHE A 111 -11.72 -3.42 -4.75
CA PHE A 111 -10.27 -3.25 -4.68
C PHE A 111 -9.69 -2.43 -5.85
N GLU A 112 -10.26 -2.57 -7.05
CA GLU A 112 -9.88 -1.75 -8.21
C GLU A 112 -10.12 -0.25 -7.97
N GLU A 113 -11.28 0.11 -7.44
CA GLU A 113 -11.61 1.51 -7.14
C GLU A 113 -10.79 2.03 -5.94
N SER A 114 -10.48 1.18 -4.96
CA SER A 114 -9.57 1.52 -3.86
C SER A 114 -8.15 1.81 -4.37
N TYR A 115 -7.63 0.99 -5.29
CA TYR A 115 -6.35 1.23 -5.93
C TYR A 115 -6.32 2.53 -6.74
N LYS A 116 -7.35 2.76 -7.57
CA LYS A 116 -7.50 4.00 -8.36
C LYS A 116 -7.57 5.24 -7.47
N PHE A 117 -8.27 5.13 -6.33
CA PHE A 117 -8.31 6.21 -5.35
C PHE A 117 -6.91 6.59 -4.87
N VAL A 118 -6.09 5.62 -4.48
CA VAL A 118 -4.72 5.86 -4.02
C VAL A 118 -3.85 6.46 -5.14
N CYS A 119 -3.95 5.95 -6.36
CA CYS A 119 -3.19 6.47 -7.51
C CYS A 119 -3.47 7.95 -7.80
N ASN A 120 -4.69 8.40 -7.51
CA ASN A 120 -5.13 9.77 -7.75
C ASN A 120 -5.05 10.68 -6.51
N TYR A 121 -4.68 10.11 -5.36
CA TYR A 121 -4.56 10.89 -4.13
C TYR A 121 -3.35 11.83 -4.18
N LYS A 122 -3.57 13.09 -3.81
CA LYS A 122 -2.64 14.25 -4.01
C LYS A 122 -1.15 13.94 -3.87
N ASN A 123 -0.76 13.21 -2.84
CA ASN A 123 0.65 13.00 -2.51
C ASN A 123 1.12 11.57 -2.73
N LEU A 124 0.21 10.62 -3.01
CA LEU A 124 0.59 9.21 -3.13
C LEU A 124 1.11 8.88 -4.53
N ARG A 125 0.42 9.31 -5.58
CA ARG A 125 0.75 9.11 -7.00
C ARG A 125 1.16 7.67 -7.33
N GLU A 126 0.66 7.13 -8.41
CA GLU A 126 0.95 5.76 -8.85
C GLU A 126 2.46 5.43 -8.90
N GLY A 127 3.28 6.40 -9.32
CA GLY A 127 4.74 6.25 -9.41
C GLY A 127 5.46 6.09 -8.06
N ASN A 128 4.77 6.26 -6.93
CA ASN A 128 5.31 6.01 -5.59
C ASN A 128 4.82 4.69 -4.99
N ILE A 129 3.84 4.03 -5.61
CA ILE A 129 3.34 2.72 -5.19
C ILE A 129 4.34 1.65 -5.65
N LEU A 130 4.76 0.78 -4.74
CA LEU A 130 5.70 -0.30 -5.01
C LEU A 130 4.99 -1.62 -5.30
N SER A 131 3.90 -1.91 -4.58
CA SER A 131 3.09 -3.11 -4.77
C SER A 131 1.65 -2.85 -4.34
N ALA A 132 0.71 -3.51 -5.00
CA ALA A 132 -0.70 -3.60 -4.58
C ALA A 132 -1.20 -5.00 -4.88
N VAL A 133 -1.30 -5.85 -3.86
CA VAL A 133 -1.68 -7.25 -3.95
C VAL A 133 -2.96 -7.51 -3.17
N VAL A 134 -3.90 -8.22 -3.79
CA VAL A 134 -5.12 -8.70 -3.14
C VAL A 134 -4.95 -10.15 -2.73
N HIS A 135 -5.15 -10.41 -1.45
CA HIS A 135 -5.15 -11.75 -0.88
C HIS A 135 -6.58 -12.31 -0.79
N LEU A 136 -6.78 -13.46 -1.43
CA LEU A 136 -7.99 -14.27 -1.37
C LEU A 136 -7.74 -15.63 -0.69
N ASP A 137 -6.52 -15.85 -0.24
CA ASP A 137 -6.04 -17.07 0.40
C ASP A 137 -6.08 -17.01 1.94
N GLU A 138 -6.63 -15.96 2.50
CA GLU A 138 -6.88 -15.79 3.93
C GLU A 138 -8.41 -15.71 4.20
N GLY A 139 -8.79 -15.60 5.49
CA GLY A 139 -10.20 -15.69 5.90
C GLY A 139 -11.13 -14.63 5.30
N VAL A 140 -10.63 -13.40 5.06
CA VAL A 140 -11.39 -12.29 4.47
C VAL A 140 -10.56 -11.65 3.36
N PRO A 141 -11.15 -11.31 2.20
CA PRO A 141 -10.45 -10.58 1.14
C PRO A 141 -9.85 -9.27 1.63
N HIS A 142 -8.59 -9.01 1.30
CA HIS A 142 -7.94 -7.75 1.64
C HIS A 142 -6.81 -7.40 0.65
N MET A 143 -6.55 -6.11 0.50
CA MET A 143 -5.48 -5.61 -0.36
C MET A 143 -4.41 -4.93 0.49
N HIS A 144 -3.16 -5.39 0.33
CA HIS A 144 -1.97 -4.73 0.82
C HIS A 144 -1.43 -3.80 -0.26
N LEU A 145 -1.33 -2.51 0.06
CA LEU A 145 -0.76 -1.51 -0.83
C LEU A 145 0.45 -0.88 -0.16
N ILE A 146 1.63 -1.07 -0.76
CA ILE A 146 2.91 -0.54 -0.29
C ILE A 146 3.33 0.64 -1.15
N PHE A 147 3.68 1.76 -0.52
CA PHE A 147 4.15 2.95 -1.21
C PHE A 147 5.28 3.66 -0.46
N THR A 148 6.10 4.41 -1.20
CA THR A 148 7.08 5.33 -0.62
C THR A 148 6.43 6.69 -0.39
N PRO A 149 6.45 7.23 0.85
CA PRO A 149 5.83 8.51 1.17
C PRO A 149 6.71 9.68 0.68
N VAL A 150 6.64 9.96 -0.61
CA VAL A 150 7.39 11.07 -1.26
C VAL A 150 6.60 12.36 -1.12
N VAL A 151 7.27 13.40 -0.64
CA VAL A 151 6.72 14.77 -0.54
C VAL A 151 7.59 15.76 -1.28
N HIS A 152 6.94 16.70 -1.97
CA HIS A 152 7.58 17.84 -2.60
C HIS A 152 7.70 18.99 -1.61
N THR A 153 8.89 19.59 -1.48
CA THR A 153 9.18 20.66 -0.51
C THR A 153 10.36 21.49 -0.97
N LYS A 154 10.72 22.50 -0.18
CA LYS A 154 11.95 23.29 -0.40
C LYS A 154 13.05 22.89 0.59
N ASP A 155 14.29 22.92 0.13
CA ASP A 155 15.46 22.80 0.98
C ASP A 155 15.75 24.12 1.76
N LYS A 156 16.86 24.17 2.49
CA LYS A 156 17.25 25.35 3.28
C LYS A 156 17.64 26.55 2.41
N GLU A 157 18.07 26.29 1.20
CA GLU A 157 18.45 27.28 0.19
C GLU A 157 17.26 27.74 -0.66
N GLY A 158 16.07 27.16 -0.46
CA GLY A 158 14.84 27.50 -1.19
C GLY A 158 14.64 26.73 -2.51
N ASN A 159 15.49 25.74 -2.81
CA ASN A 159 15.35 24.92 -4.01
C ASN A 159 14.25 23.86 -3.81
N ASP A 160 13.52 23.57 -4.88
CA ASP A 160 12.51 22.51 -4.88
C ASP A 160 13.17 21.13 -4.84
N ILE A 161 12.74 20.31 -3.91
CA ILE A 161 13.25 18.95 -3.72
C ILE A 161 12.13 17.97 -3.43
N ASP A 162 12.33 16.71 -3.82
CA ASP A 162 11.54 15.58 -3.37
C ASP A 162 12.28 14.83 -2.27
N LYS A 163 11.57 14.46 -1.21
CA LYS A 163 12.12 13.67 -0.09
C LYS A 163 11.13 12.66 0.46
N VAL A 164 11.64 11.65 1.15
CA VAL A 164 10.81 10.68 1.89
C VAL A 164 10.37 11.30 3.22
N CYS A 165 9.07 11.41 3.46
CA CYS A 165 8.53 11.94 4.72
C CYS A 165 7.13 11.41 5.02
N SER A 166 7.04 10.39 5.85
CA SER A 166 5.75 9.78 6.22
C SER A 166 4.80 10.70 7.00
N ARG A 167 5.33 11.69 7.72
CA ARG A 167 4.49 12.67 8.46
C ARG A 167 3.80 13.65 7.54
N ASP A 168 4.49 14.06 6.48
CA ASP A 168 4.05 15.16 5.64
C ASP A 168 3.20 14.69 4.45
N VAL A 169 3.25 13.40 4.10
CA VAL A 169 2.44 12.83 3.02
C VAL A 169 0.94 12.99 3.29
N TRP A 170 0.55 13.06 4.57
CA TRP A 170 -0.84 13.23 5.01
C TRP A 170 -1.24 14.69 5.29
N LYS A 171 -0.28 15.62 5.26
CA LYS A 171 -0.58 17.05 5.43
C LYS A 171 -1.31 17.58 4.19
N GLY A 172 -2.36 18.34 4.43
CA GLY A 172 -3.21 18.91 3.36
C GLY A 172 -4.54 18.20 3.20
N ARG A 173 -4.98 17.41 4.18
CA ARG A 173 -6.36 16.90 4.23
C ARG A 173 -7.39 17.99 4.49
N ASP A 174 -6.99 19.12 5.10
CA ASP A 174 -7.86 20.14 5.66
C ASP A 174 -7.63 21.55 5.06
N SER A 175 -7.36 21.62 3.74
CA SER A 175 -7.33 22.91 3.05
C SER A 175 -8.03 22.85 1.71
#